data_db6a6b516e4dffe65ab1a4f8180319a3
#
_entry.id   db6a6b516e4dffe65ab1a4f8180319a3
#
_cell.length_a   1.000
_cell.length_b   1.000
_cell.length_c   1.000
_cell.angle_alpha   90.00
_cell.angle_beta   90.00
_cell.angle_gamma   90.00
#
_symmetry.space_group_name_H-M   'P 1'
#
loop_
_entity.id
_entity.type
_entity.pdbx_description
1 polymer ?
#
loop_
_entity_poly.entity_id
_entity_poly.type
_entity_poly.pdbx_seq_one_letter_code
_entity_poly.pdbx_strand_id
1 'polypeptide(L)'
;MVNTEPLAYILRPKTLDDIVGQKHLVGPNGLIRKMVKSKKLSSMILFGDPGIGKTTLAMAICNELELSYGIFNASSDKKESLKTLIENNKILIVDEIHRMKKDTQDYLLPFVENGTITMIGITTINPYRAVNPAIRSRAMVYKLNNLNYTDLLELVNRCIHYINVHTAPVFNLDDDAKKYIINVSNGEGRILINMVENLYFVEGNNNVSLNTAKEIILKPNVDFDKNGDDYYNTLSGLHKSIRGSDVDASLYYLGVLLYTEDFLPLVRRLYCIAYEDISLANPGIGPKVKAACEAALELGMPEAKLPLASIVVEMALSPKSNSTAMAIDKVLEDIENGNTGPLPPHLKNVYSFEDGNGTYKYPHDYPGGWVNQQYLPDKIKDKVYFVPKTTSKY
;
A
#
# COMPACT_ATOMS: atom_id res chain seq x y z
N MET A 1 -40.55 -7.41 8.72
CA MET A 1 -40.16 -6.56 7.57
C MET A 1 -38.65 -6.48 7.55
N VAL A 2 -38.04 -6.94 6.49
CA VAL A 2 -36.57 -6.81 6.33
C VAL A 2 -36.31 -5.32 6.23
N ASN A 3 -35.57 -4.76 7.19
CA ASN A 3 -35.13 -3.38 7.10
C ASN A 3 -34.23 -3.30 5.86
N THR A 4 -34.59 -2.47 4.88
CA THR A 4 -33.90 -2.39 3.60
C THR A 4 -32.57 -1.63 3.69
N GLU A 5 -32.28 -1.05 4.86
CA GLU A 5 -31.04 -0.29 5.08
C GLU A 5 -29.91 -1.21 5.57
N PRO A 6 -28.69 -1.09 5.03
CA PRO A 6 -27.55 -1.88 5.47
C PRO A 6 -27.22 -1.70 6.95
N LEU A 7 -26.85 -2.78 7.63
CA LEU A 7 -26.52 -2.77 9.05
C LEU A 7 -25.43 -1.75 9.40
N ALA A 8 -24.43 -1.60 8.51
CA ALA A 8 -23.36 -0.60 8.65
C ALA A 8 -23.88 0.87 8.63
N TYR A 9 -25.01 1.12 8.01
CA TYR A 9 -25.68 2.43 8.03
C TYR A 9 -26.45 2.64 9.33
N ILE A 10 -27.22 1.63 9.72
CA ILE A 10 -28.08 1.66 10.92
C ILE A 10 -27.24 1.80 12.20
N LEU A 11 -26.17 1.04 12.32
CA LEU A 11 -25.26 1.05 13.48
C LEU A 11 -24.25 2.19 13.48
N ARG A 12 -24.37 3.14 12.55
CA ARG A 12 -23.45 4.26 12.50
C ARG A 12 -23.52 5.08 13.79
N PRO A 13 -22.39 5.26 14.50
CA PRO A 13 -22.29 6.09 15.69
C PRO A 13 -22.88 7.49 15.48
N LYS A 14 -23.71 7.94 16.40
CA LYS A 14 -24.33 9.27 16.39
C LYS A 14 -23.64 10.24 17.32
N THR A 15 -23.02 9.74 18.39
CA THR A 15 -22.29 10.51 19.41
C THR A 15 -20.85 10.03 19.54
N LEU A 16 -20.00 10.77 20.24
CA LEU A 16 -18.63 10.35 20.52
C LEU A 16 -18.55 9.14 21.46
N ASP A 17 -19.60 8.89 22.24
CA ASP A 17 -19.65 7.73 23.14
C ASP A 17 -19.96 6.43 22.38
N ASP A 18 -20.58 6.53 21.21
CA ASP A 18 -20.85 5.38 20.35
C ASP A 18 -19.62 4.95 19.55
N ILE A 19 -18.58 5.79 19.46
CA ILE A 19 -17.36 5.48 18.68
C ILE A 19 -16.59 4.36 19.36
N VAL A 20 -16.41 3.27 18.62
CA VAL A 20 -15.58 2.15 19.05
C VAL A 20 -14.10 2.47 18.79
N GLY A 21 -13.24 2.15 19.75
CA GLY A 21 -11.83 2.46 19.67
C GLY A 21 -11.52 3.95 19.79
N GLN A 22 -10.43 4.43 19.20
CA GLN A 22 -9.99 5.82 19.12
C GLN A 22 -9.94 6.55 20.47
N LYS A 23 -9.69 5.85 21.57
CA LYS A 23 -9.73 6.42 22.96
C LYS A 23 -8.82 7.63 23.15
N HIS A 24 -7.72 7.72 22.41
CA HIS A 24 -6.80 8.86 22.42
C HIS A 24 -7.42 10.16 21.88
N LEU A 25 -8.43 10.06 21.01
CA LEU A 25 -9.16 11.20 20.43
C LEU A 25 -10.48 11.47 21.15
N VAL A 26 -11.26 10.42 21.40
CA VAL A 26 -12.65 10.51 21.87
C VAL A 26 -12.87 9.98 23.29
N GLY A 27 -11.86 9.39 23.93
CA GLY A 27 -11.94 8.95 25.32
C GLY A 27 -12.13 10.13 26.29
N PRO A 28 -12.31 9.88 27.59
CA PRO A 28 -12.60 10.94 28.60
C PRO A 28 -11.62 12.12 28.58
N ASN A 29 -10.35 11.84 28.28
CA ASN A 29 -9.29 12.84 28.17
C ASN A 29 -8.89 13.18 26.71
N GLY A 30 -9.63 12.66 25.74
CA GLY A 30 -9.34 12.80 24.30
C GLY A 30 -9.41 14.26 23.84
N LEU A 31 -8.55 14.60 22.88
CA LEU A 31 -8.47 15.98 22.37
C LEU A 31 -9.75 16.42 21.66
N ILE A 32 -10.31 15.56 20.82
CA ILE A 32 -11.57 15.85 20.08
C ILE A 32 -12.71 16.01 21.09
N ARG A 33 -12.81 15.13 22.09
CA ARG A 33 -13.83 15.26 23.13
C ARG A 33 -13.74 16.57 23.90
N LYS A 34 -12.54 17.04 24.23
CA LYS A 34 -12.34 18.34 24.90
C LYS A 34 -12.80 19.51 24.02
N MET A 35 -12.52 19.47 22.71
CA MET A 35 -12.97 20.49 21.77
C MET A 35 -14.49 20.52 21.65
N VAL A 36 -15.12 19.36 21.52
CA VAL A 36 -16.59 19.24 21.44
C VAL A 36 -17.24 19.74 22.74
N LYS A 37 -16.75 19.32 23.91
CA LYS A 37 -17.26 19.83 25.22
C LYS A 37 -17.12 21.33 25.40
N SER A 38 -16.07 21.92 24.87
CA SER A 38 -15.87 23.38 24.93
C SER A 38 -16.63 24.14 23.85
N LYS A 39 -17.35 23.44 22.96
CA LYS A 39 -18.02 23.98 21.77
C LYS A 39 -17.09 24.82 20.86
N LYS A 40 -15.79 24.51 20.89
CA LYS A 40 -14.76 25.16 20.09
C LYS A 40 -14.12 24.12 19.18
N LEU A 41 -14.56 24.08 17.92
CA LEU A 41 -14.01 23.20 16.91
C LEU A 41 -13.08 23.98 15.98
N SER A 42 -11.85 23.54 15.84
CA SER A 42 -10.92 24.03 14.80
C SER A 42 -10.95 23.09 13.60
N SER A 43 -10.60 23.62 12.43
CA SER A 43 -10.44 22.80 11.24
C SER A 43 -9.42 21.67 11.49
N MET A 44 -9.72 20.48 10.95
CA MET A 44 -8.90 19.30 11.19
C MET A 44 -8.85 18.37 9.98
N ILE A 45 -7.86 17.51 9.95
CA ILE A 45 -7.72 16.44 8.98
C ILE A 45 -7.63 15.11 9.74
N LEU A 46 -8.56 14.22 9.48
CA LEU A 46 -8.60 12.86 10.02
C LEU A 46 -7.97 11.91 9.00
N PHE A 47 -6.93 11.20 9.37
CA PHE A 47 -6.28 10.26 8.46
C PHE A 47 -6.03 8.90 9.11
N GLY A 48 -5.93 7.86 8.28
CA GLY A 48 -5.69 6.48 8.69
C GLY A 48 -6.34 5.50 7.70
N ASP A 49 -6.20 4.20 7.94
CA ASP A 49 -6.59 3.15 7.01
C ASP A 49 -8.09 3.17 6.67
N PRO A 50 -8.52 2.55 5.56
CA PRO A 50 -9.94 2.43 5.21
C PRO A 50 -10.74 1.76 6.34
N GLY A 51 -12.05 2.00 6.40
CA GLY A 51 -12.96 1.24 7.27
C GLY A 51 -12.86 1.47 8.79
N ILE A 52 -11.91 2.30 9.30
CA ILE A 52 -11.66 2.52 10.74
C ILE A 52 -12.56 3.60 11.40
N GLY A 53 -13.51 4.17 10.64
CA GLY A 53 -14.52 5.09 11.20
C GLY A 53 -14.22 6.58 11.05
N LYS A 54 -13.35 7.04 10.13
CA LYS A 54 -13.03 8.48 9.94
C LYS A 54 -14.27 9.34 9.66
N THR A 55 -15.05 8.98 8.64
CA THR A 55 -16.26 9.69 8.25
C THR A 55 -17.32 9.62 9.36
N THR A 56 -17.41 8.49 10.04
CA THR A 56 -18.30 8.28 11.19
C THR A 56 -17.94 9.21 12.36
N LEU A 57 -16.65 9.33 12.67
CA LEU A 57 -16.18 10.26 13.70
C LEU A 57 -16.49 11.71 13.34
N ALA A 58 -16.25 12.12 12.08
CA ALA A 58 -16.59 13.48 11.64
C ALA A 58 -18.08 13.78 11.80
N MET A 59 -18.95 12.84 11.44
CA MET A 59 -20.40 13.00 11.60
C MET A 59 -20.82 13.04 13.09
N ALA A 60 -20.25 12.17 13.94
CA ALA A 60 -20.53 12.17 15.36
C ALA A 60 -20.12 13.51 16.04
N ILE A 61 -19.00 14.10 15.63
CA ILE A 61 -18.57 15.45 16.07
C ILE A 61 -19.64 16.50 15.71
N CYS A 62 -20.10 16.49 14.48
CA CYS A 62 -21.11 17.45 14.00
C CYS A 62 -22.44 17.30 14.75
N ASN A 63 -22.89 16.06 14.94
CA ASN A 63 -24.14 15.76 15.63
C ASN A 63 -24.10 16.22 17.11
N GLU A 64 -22.99 15.94 17.82
CA GLU A 64 -22.85 16.30 19.22
C GLU A 64 -22.72 17.82 19.45
N LEU A 65 -22.23 18.54 18.43
CA LEU A 65 -22.20 20.00 18.42
C LEU A 65 -23.52 20.65 17.98
N GLU A 66 -24.46 19.87 17.47
CA GLU A 66 -25.73 20.35 16.90
C GLU A 66 -25.54 21.43 15.82
N LEU A 67 -24.45 21.33 15.03
CA LEU A 67 -24.14 22.27 13.97
C LEU A 67 -24.49 21.69 12.61
N SER A 68 -25.01 22.55 11.70
CA SER A 68 -25.24 22.16 10.31
C SER A 68 -23.93 21.79 9.63
N TYR A 69 -23.90 20.68 8.91
CA TYR A 69 -22.75 20.25 8.16
C TYR A 69 -23.11 19.78 6.75
N GLY A 70 -22.22 20.04 5.82
CA GLY A 70 -22.28 19.50 4.46
C GLY A 70 -21.17 18.47 4.26
N ILE A 71 -21.42 17.48 3.41
CA ILE A 71 -20.42 16.48 3.01
C ILE A 71 -20.09 16.72 1.54
N PHE A 72 -18.83 16.94 1.25
CA PHE A 72 -18.26 17.05 -0.10
C PHE A 72 -17.34 15.86 -0.35
N ASN A 73 -17.67 15.03 -1.33
CA ASN A 73 -16.81 13.94 -1.75
C ASN A 73 -15.89 14.42 -2.89
N ALA A 74 -14.60 14.54 -2.61
CA ALA A 74 -13.63 15.06 -3.57
C ALA A 74 -13.43 14.18 -4.82
N SER A 75 -13.88 12.91 -4.78
CA SER A 75 -13.79 11.97 -5.91
C SER A 75 -14.96 12.08 -6.89
N SER A 76 -16.16 12.41 -6.41
CA SER A 76 -17.41 12.37 -7.19
C SER A 76 -18.06 13.73 -7.42
N ASP A 77 -17.89 14.65 -6.46
CA ASP A 77 -18.65 15.89 -6.45
C ASP A 77 -18.00 16.98 -7.32
N LYS A 78 -18.83 17.82 -7.91
CA LYS A 78 -18.37 18.95 -8.72
C LYS A 78 -18.11 20.17 -7.84
N LYS A 79 -17.19 21.04 -8.28
CA LYS A 79 -16.83 22.29 -7.59
C LYS A 79 -18.03 23.21 -7.32
N GLU A 80 -19.03 23.18 -8.19
CA GLU A 80 -20.23 23.99 -8.06
C GLU A 80 -21.04 23.65 -6.81
N SER A 81 -21.09 22.35 -6.43
CA SER A 81 -21.78 21.92 -5.21
C SER A 81 -21.10 22.41 -3.93
N LEU A 82 -19.77 22.61 -3.98
CA LEU A 82 -18.99 23.10 -2.86
C LEU A 82 -19.45 24.50 -2.41
N LYS A 83 -19.79 25.39 -3.34
CA LYS A 83 -20.30 26.73 -3.04
C LYS A 83 -21.58 26.66 -2.20
N THR A 84 -22.54 25.88 -2.65
CA THR A 84 -23.84 25.69 -1.95
C THR A 84 -23.63 25.07 -0.56
N LEU A 85 -22.69 24.14 -0.43
CA LEU A 85 -22.39 23.51 0.86
C LEU A 85 -21.78 24.51 1.86
N ILE A 86 -20.88 25.38 1.39
CA ILE A 86 -20.25 26.42 2.22
C ILE A 86 -21.29 27.47 2.66
N GLU A 87 -22.19 27.90 1.78
CA GLU A 87 -23.20 28.90 2.08
C GLU A 87 -24.24 28.42 3.11
N ASN A 88 -24.56 27.13 3.13
CA ASN A 88 -25.64 26.56 3.94
C ASN A 88 -25.18 25.87 5.24
N ASN A 89 -23.88 25.72 5.47
CA ASN A 89 -23.38 24.94 6.60
C ASN A 89 -22.30 25.67 7.40
N LYS A 90 -22.13 25.25 8.66
CA LYS A 90 -21.06 25.74 9.53
C LYS A 90 -19.83 24.81 9.47
N ILE A 91 -20.06 23.54 9.20
CA ILE A 91 -18.99 22.54 9.09
C ILE A 91 -19.04 21.94 7.68
N LEU A 92 -17.88 21.78 7.07
CA LEU A 92 -17.71 21.06 5.80
C LEU A 92 -16.85 19.81 6.04
N ILE A 93 -17.45 18.65 5.88
CA ILE A 93 -16.74 17.38 5.82
C ILE A 93 -16.28 17.18 4.38
N VAL A 94 -14.97 17.08 4.17
CA VAL A 94 -14.37 16.84 2.84
C VAL A 94 -13.83 15.41 2.83
N ASP A 95 -14.59 14.51 2.22
CA ASP A 95 -14.17 13.11 2.11
C ASP A 95 -13.18 12.96 0.95
N GLU A 96 -12.18 12.08 1.11
CA GLU A 96 -11.09 11.84 0.16
C GLU A 96 -10.36 13.14 -0.26
N ILE A 97 -10.08 14.04 0.71
CA ILE A 97 -9.50 15.38 0.46
C ILE A 97 -8.23 15.33 -0.42
N HIS A 98 -7.48 14.24 -0.40
CA HIS A 98 -6.30 14.03 -1.23
C HIS A 98 -6.62 13.95 -2.75
N ARG A 99 -7.86 13.66 -3.12
CA ARG A 99 -8.34 13.64 -4.53
C ARG A 99 -8.86 14.99 -4.99
N MET A 100 -8.97 15.96 -4.09
CA MET A 100 -9.43 17.30 -4.44
C MET A 100 -8.41 18.01 -5.34
N LYS A 101 -8.86 18.50 -6.49
CA LYS A 101 -8.01 19.25 -7.42
C LYS A 101 -7.47 20.51 -6.75
N LYS A 102 -6.29 20.95 -7.15
CA LYS A 102 -5.60 22.10 -6.54
C LYS A 102 -6.45 23.37 -6.59
N ASP A 103 -7.09 23.66 -7.72
CA ASP A 103 -7.97 24.82 -7.90
C ASP A 103 -9.20 24.80 -6.97
N THR A 104 -9.68 23.62 -6.61
CA THR A 104 -10.78 23.43 -5.65
C THR A 104 -10.29 23.60 -4.22
N GLN A 105 -9.07 23.13 -3.92
CA GLN A 105 -8.43 23.39 -2.63
C GLN A 105 -8.16 24.88 -2.42
N ASP A 106 -7.64 25.56 -3.45
CA ASP A 106 -7.38 27.02 -3.42
C ASP A 106 -8.68 27.83 -3.26
N TYR A 107 -9.79 27.37 -3.85
CA TYR A 107 -11.10 27.98 -3.66
C TYR A 107 -11.61 27.85 -2.21
N LEU A 108 -11.37 26.72 -1.54
CA LEU A 108 -11.80 26.46 -0.16
C LEU A 108 -11.02 27.29 0.86
N LEU A 109 -9.76 27.59 0.55
CA LEU A 109 -8.80 28.15 1.49
C LEU A 109 -9.27 29.44 2.18
N PRO A 110 -9.80 30.48 1.49
CA PRO A 110 -10.27 31.72 2.13
C PRO A 110 -11.37 31.49 3.18
N PHE A 111 -12.26 30.53 2.95
CA PHE A 111 -13.39 30.23 3.84
C PHE A 111 -12.94 29.52 5.12
N VAL A 112 -11.89 28.70 5.05
CA VAL A 112 -11.25 28.06 6.20
C VAL A 112 -10.41 29.09 6.98
N GLU A 113 -9.74 30.00 6.26
CA GLU A 113 -8.84 31.01 6.83
C GLU A 113 -9.59 32.08 7.63
N ASN A 114 -10.70 32.57 7.11
CA ASN A 114 -11.52 33.58 7.78
C ASN A 114 -12.55 33.01 8.78
N GLY A 115 -12.58 31.66 8.93
CA GLY A 115 -13.48 30.98 9.86
C GLY A 115 -14.96 30.94 9.42
N THR A 116 -15.27 31.27 8.16
CA THR A 116 -16.63 31.14 7.61
C THR A 116 -17.10 29.69 7.71
N ILE A 117 -16.22 28.74 7.45
CA ILE A 117 -16.46 27.30 7.56
C ILE A 117 -15.38 26.63 8.40
N THR A 118 -15.78 25.69 9.25
CA THR A 118 -14.85 24.74 9.90
C THR A 118 -14.73 23.48 9.03
N MET A 119 -13.54 23.15 8.57
CA MET A 119 -13.30 22.02 7.71
C MET A 119 -12.91 20.76 8.51
N ILE A 120 -13.52 19.62 8.20
CA ILE A 120 -13.05 18.29 8.62
C ILE A 120 -12.66 17.51 7.35
N GLY A 121 -11.37 17.52 7.03
CA GLY A 121 -10.83 16.75 5.91
C GLY A 121 -10.63 15.29 6.30
N ILE A 122 -10.94 14.37 5.39
CA ILE A 122 -10.78 12.92 5.59
C ILE A 122 -9.90 12.38 4.49
N THR A 123 -8.93 11.53 4.85
CA THR A 123 -8.02 10.88 3.88
C THR A 123 -7.52 9.53 4.38
N THR A 124 -7.24 8.62 3.46
CA THR A 124 -6.53 7.37 3.72
C THR A 124 -5.01 7.53 3.57
N ILE A 125 -4.56 8.55 2.86
CA ILE A 125 -3.16 8.79 2.54
C ILE A 125 -2.57 9.80 3.54
N ASN A 126 -1.26 9.71 3.79
CA ASN A 126 -0.56 10.64 4.67
C ASN A 126 -0.75 12.11 4.21
N PRO A 127 -1.41 12.96 5.01
CA PRO A 127 -1.75 14.32 4.64
C PRO A 127 -0.54 15.19 4.26
N TYR A 128 0.62 14.89 4.81
CA TYR A 128 1.85 15.64 4.53
C TYR A 128 2.35 15.48 3.10
N ARG A 129 1.92 14.42 2.40
CA ARG A 129 2.25 14.18 0.99
C ARG A 129 1.12 14.57 0.04
N ALA A 130 -0.12 14.45 0.49
CA ALA A 130 -1.29 14.45 -0.41
C ALA A 130 -2.19 15.69 -0.30
N VAL A 131 -2.06 16.50 0.78
CA VAL A 131 -2.89 17.70 0.99
C VAL A 131 -2.05 18.96 0.83
N ASN A 132 -2.62 19.97 0.17
CA ASN A 132 -1.99 21.26 -0.03
C ASN A 132 -1.45 21.82 1.29
N PRO A 133 -0.17 22.24 1.35
CA PRO A 133 0.45 22.81 2.55
C PRO A 133 -0.34 24.00 3.12
N ALA A 134 -0.99 24.82 2.30
CA ALA A 134 -1.79 25.94 2.74
C ALA A 134 -3.04 25.52 3.54
N ILE A 135 -3.74 24.46 3.12
CA ILE A 135 -4.85 23.88 3.88
C ILE A 135 -4.33 23.25 5.18
N ARG A 136 -3.25 22.47 5.06
CA ARG A 136 -2.68 21.74 6.19
C ARG A 136 -2.16 22.67 7.29
N SER A 137 -1.63 23.85 6.95
CA SER A 137 -1.19 24.84 7.95
C SER A 137 -2.32 25.45 8.77
N ARG A 138 -3.57 25.27 8.34
CA ARG A 138 -4.79 25.80 8.99
C ARG A 138 -5.65 24.71 9.62
N ALA A 139 -5.21 23.47 9.57
CA ALA A 139 -5.94 22.33 10.09
C ALA A 139 -5.04 21.47 10.99
N MET A 140 -5.57 21.02 12.12
CA MET A 140 -4.88 20.06 12.98
C MET A 140 -5.00 18.67 12.38
N VAL A 141 -3.90 17.92 12.35
CA VAL A 141 -3.86 16.57 11.78
C VAL A 141 -3.98 15.52 12.86
N TYR A 142 -5.00 14.68 12.78
CA TYR A 142 -5.24 13.59 13.73
C TYR A 142 -5.20 12.24 13.03
N LYS A 143 -4.35 11.36 13.55
CA LYS A 143 -4.27 9.97 13.09
C LYS A 143 -5.30 9.13 13.86
N LEU A 144 -6.14 8.39 13.12
CA LEU A 144 -6.92 7.31 13.68
C LEU A 144 -6.08 6.03 13.67
N ASN A 145 -6.19 5.27 14.74
CA ASN A 145 -5.53 3.98 14.87
C ASN A 145 -6.43 2.88 14.31
N ASN A 146 -5.83 1.78 13.86
CA ASN A 146 -6.58 0.59 13.46
C ASN A 146 -7.33 0.04 14.68
N LEU A 147 -8.50 -0.55 14.42
CA LEU A 147 -9.29 -1.17 15.46
C LEU A 147 -8.58 -2.45 15.92
N ASN A 148 -8.41 -2.58 17.22
CA ASN A 148 -7.83 -3.78 17.81
C ASN A 148 -8.89 -4.88 17.97
N TYR A 149 -8.46 -6.08 18.37
CA TYR A 149 -9.35 -7.23 18.54
C TYR A 149 -10.54 -6.94 19.47
N THR A 150 -10.31 -6.24 20.58
CA THR A 150 -11.38 -5.91 21.54
C THR A 150 -12.38 -4.90 20.99
N ASP A 151 -11.90 -3.94 20.19
CA ASP A 151 -12.75 -2.97 19.49
C ASP A 151 -13.64 -3.67 18.45
N LEU A 152 -13.07 -4.59 17.67
CA LEU A 152 -13.80 -5.36 16.66
C LEU A 152 -14.79 -6.33 17.29
N LEU A 153 -14.43 -6.98 18.40
CA LEU A 153 -15.35 -7.84 19.15
C LEU A 153 -16.54 -7.05 19.70
N GLU A 154 -16.32 -5.83 20.17
CA GLU A 154 -17.40 -4.93 20.56
C GLU A 154 -18.36 -4.64 19.39
N LEU A 155 -17.82 -4.37 18.18
CA LEU A 155 -18.65 -4.17 16.98
C LEU A 155 -19.48 -5.41 16.64
N VAL A 156 -18.89 -6.60 16.66
CA VAL A 156 -19.61 -7.87 16.43
C VAL A 156 -20.77 -8.01 17.42
N ASN A 157 -20.49 -7.78 18.71
CA ASN A 157 -21.52 -7.91 19.74
C ASN A 157 -22.65 -6.86 19.60
N ARG A 158 -22.33 -5.64 19.17
CA ARG A 158 -23.32 -4.60 18.83
C ARG A 158 -24.19 -5.02 17.64
N CYS A 159 -23.61 -5.63 16.60
CA CYS A 159 -24.35 -6.17 15.46
C CYS A 159 -25.34 -7.25 15.91
N ILE A 160 -24.84 -8.26 16.64
CA ILE A 160 -25.66 -9.37 17.16
C ILE A 160 -26.79 -8.84 18.07
N HIS A 161 -26.47 -7.92 18.96
CA HIS A 161 -27.47 -7.30 19.84
C HIS A 161 -28.57 -6.60 19.05
N TYR A 162 -28.19 -5.77 18.07
CA TYR A 162 -29.15 -5.06 17.22
C TYR A 162 -30.09 -6.03 16.47
N ILE A 163 -29.50 -7.06 15.85
CA ILE A 163 -30.25 -8.10 15.13
C ILE A 163 -31.25 -8.73 16.08
N ASN A 164 -30.81 -9.17 17.26
CA ASN A 164 -31.66 -9.89 18.23
C ASN A 164 -32.77 -9.04 18.87
N VAL A 165 -32.60 -7.73 18.94
CA VAL A 165 -33.65 -6.82 19.40
C VAL A 165 -34.78 -6.67 18.36
N HIS A 166 -34.46 -6.82 17.07
CA HIS A 166 -35.39 -6.55 15.98
C HIS A 166 -35.91 -7.82 15.30
N THR A 167 -35.39 -9.00 15.68
CA THR A 167 -35.78 -10.29 15.07
C THR A 167 -35.92 -11.39 16.12
N ALA A 168 -36.71 -12.41 15.78
CA ALA A 168 -36.86 -13.63 16.58
C ALA A 168 -36.89 -14.84 15.63
N PRO A 169 -36.24 -15.95 15.97
CA PRO A 169 -35.42 -16.27 17.15
C PRO A 169 -34.00 -15.71 17.14
N VAL A 170 -33.18 -16.04 18.13
CA VAL A 170 -31.90 -15.41 18.45
C VAL A 170 -30.79 -15.84 17.45
N PHE A 171 -30.18 -14.86 16.79
CA PHE A 171 -28.96 -15.02 16.00
C PHE A 171 -27.72 -14.98 16.91
N ASN A 172 -26.74 -15.85 16.69
CA ASN A 172 -25.48 -15.83 17.40
C ASN A 172 -24.34 -16.38 16.53
N LEU A 173 -23.11 -16.10 16.95
CA LEU A 173 -21.88 -16.61 16.37
C LEU A 173 -21.09 -17.32 17.46
N ASP A 174 -20.59 -18.52 17.18
CA ASP A 174 -19.64 -19.20 18.07
C ASP A 174 -18.38 -18.34 18.26
N ASP A 175 -17.67 -18.49 19.37
CA ASP A 175 -16.48 -17.70 19.68
C ASP A 175 -15.37 -17.88 18.62
N ASP A 176 -15.23 -19.09 18.07
CA ASP A 176 -14.27 -19.34 16.97
C ASP A 176 -14.74 -18.70 15.66
N ALA A 177 -16.03 -18.63 15.39
CA ALA A 177 -16.59 -17.90 14.25
C ALA A 177 -16.35 -16.39 14.39
N LYS A 178 -16.61 -15.81 15.58
CA LYS A 178 -16.30 -14.40 15.88
C LYS A 178 -14.83 -14.11 15.67
N LYS A 179 -13.94 -14.96 16.19
CA LYS A 179 -12.50 -14.84 16.04
C LYS A 179 -12.07 -14.87 14.58
N TYR A 180 -12.65 -15.77 13.80
CA TYR A 180 -12.39 -15.89 12.37
C TYR A 180 -12.76 -14.62 11.61
N ILE A 181 -14.00 -14.11 11.75
CA ILE A 181 -14.44 -12.92 11.02
C ILE A 181 -13.68 -11.65 11.44
N ILE A 182 -13.31 -11.54 12.73
CA ILE A 182 -12.47 -10.45 13.22
C ILE A 182 -11.10 -10.49 12.54
N ASN A 183 -10.46 -11.64 12.46
CA ASN A 183 -9.16 -11.77 11.79
C ASN A 183 -9.25 -11.48 10.29
N VAL A 184 -10.31 -11.98 9.64
CA VAL A 184 -10.54 -11.79 8.19
C VAL A 184 -10.89 -10.35 7.84
N SER A 185 -11.50 -9.59 8.76
CA SER A 185 -11.83 -8.18 8.55
C SER A 185 -10.61 -7.25 8.51
N ASN A 186 -9.42 -7.74 8.87
CA ASN A 186 -8.15 -7.02 8.84
C ASN A 186 -8.19 -5.63 9.54
N GLY A 187 -8.96 -5.49 10.61
CA GLY A 187 -9.09 -4.22 11.33
C GLY A 187 -10.16 -3.27 10.79
N GLU A 188 -10.87 -3.65 9.73
CA GLU A 188 -11.88 -2.80 9.08
C GLU A 188 -13.28 -3.04 9.62
N GLY A 189 -13.77 -2.10 10.44
CA GLY A 189 -15.08 -2.21 11.07
C GLY A 189 -16.24 -2.30 10.08
N ARG A 190 -16.19 -1.62 8.92
CA ARG A 190 -17.24 -1.67 7.89
C ARG A 190 -17.35 -3.08 7.30
N ILE A 191 -16.23 -3.67 6.95
CA ILE A 191 -16.15 -5.03 6.40
C ILE A 191 -16.68 -6.04 7.41
N LEU A 192 -16.26 -5.91 8.67
CA LEU A 192 -16.72 -6.77 9.76
C LEU A 192 -18.24 -6.73 9.91
N ILE A 193 -18.85 -5.54 9.91
CA ILE A 193 -20.32 -5.39 10.02
C ILE A 193 -21.00 -6.05 8.83
N ASN A 194 -20.50 -5.85 7.60
CA ASN A 194 -21.06 -6.49 6.40
C ASN A 194 -20.93 -8.03 6.46
N MET A 195 -19.83 -8.56 7.02
CA MET A 195 -19.67 -9.99 7.23
C MET A 195 -20.74 -10.54 8.19
N VAL A 196 -20.97 -9.85 9.31
CA VAL A 196 -22.04 -10.26 10.26
C VAL A 196 -23.41 -10.21 9.60
N GLU A 197 -23.69 -9.17 8.81
CA GLU A 197 -24.95 -9.01 8.08
C GLU A 197 -25.14 -10.14 7.06
N ASN A 198 -24.11 -10.50 6.29
CA ASN A 198 -24.17 -11.60 5.33
C ASN A 198 -24.39 -12.95 6.01
N LEU A 199 -23.71 -13.21 7.13
CA LEU A 199 -23.93 -14.42 7.92
C LEU A 199 -25.38 -14.51 8.42
N TYR A 200 -25.96 -13.41 8.88
CA TYR A 200 -27.35 -13.33 9.27
C TYR A 200 -28.32 -13.55 8.09
N PHE A 201 -28.05 -12.99 6.91
CA PHE A 201 -28.90 -13.17 5.73
C PHE A 201 -28.93 -14.60 5.22
N VAL A 202 -27.82 -15.34 5.33
CA VAL A 202 -27.73 -16.73 4.85
C VAL A 202 -28.28 -17.71 5.87
N GLU A 203 -27.89 -17.59 7.14
CA GLU A 203 -28.24 -18.55 8.20
C GLU A 203 -29.51 -18.17 8.99
N GLY A 204 -29.93 -16.92 8.84
CA GLY A 204 -31.09 -16.43 9.59
C GLY A 204 -30.81 -16.45 11.09
N ASN A 205 -31.74 -17.08 11.81
CA ASN A 205 -31.77 -17.08 13.29
C ASN A 205 -31.06 -18.29 13.91
N ASN A 206 -30.01 -18.80 13.27
CA ASN A 206 -29.24 -19.93 13.77
C ASN A 206 -27.96 -19.48 14.48
N ASN A 207 -27.37 -20.38 15.23
CA ASN A 207 -26.03 -20.20 15.75
C ASN A 207 -25.00 -20.57 14.65
N VAL A 208 -24.18 -19.63 14.25
CA VAL A 208 -23.22 -19.79 13.16
C VAL A 208 -21.92 -20.37 13.68
N SER A 209 -21.57 -21.56 13.21
CA SER A 209 -20.32 -22.23 13.53
C SER A 209 -19.13 -21.66 12.73
N LEU A 210 -17.90 -21.98 13.14
CA LEU A 210 -16.69 -21.65 12.39
C LEU A 210 -16.72 -22.19 10.94
N ASN A 211 -17.21 -23.43 10.74
CA ASN A 211 -17.26 -24.03 9.41
C ASN A 211 -18.24 -23.28 8.52
N THR A 212 -19.42 -23.00 9.01
CA THR A 212 -20.43 -22.19 8.31
C THR A 212 -19.90 -20.78 7.97
N ALA A 213 -19.21 -20.14 8.93
CA ALA A 213 -18.60 -18.83 8.67
C ALA A 213 -17.55 -18.88 7.56
N LYS A 214 -16.75 -19.95 7.49
CA LYS A 214 -15.75 -20.14 6.41
C LYS A 214 -16.38 -20.43 5.05
N GLU A 215 -17.50 -21.11 5.01
CA GLU A 215 -18.24 -21.40 3.76
C GLU A 215 -18.89 -20.15 3.18
N ILE A 216 -19.44 -19.28 4.02
CA ILE A 216 -20.14 -18.06 3.58
C ILE A 216 -19.13 -16.94 3.27
N ILE A 217 -18.09 -16.79 4.10
CA ILE A 217 -17.05 -15.77 3.94
C ILE A 217 -15.86 -16.40 3.25
N LEU A 218 -15.96 -16.52 1.92
CA LEU A 218 -15.07 -17.30 1.07
C LEU A 218 -13.64 -16.72 0.91
N LYS A 219 -13.39 -15.47 1.23
CA LYS A 219 -12.03 -14.86 1.13
C LYS A 219 -11.79 -13.89 2.28
N PRO A 220 -10.59 -13.95 2.91
CA PRO A 220 -10.11 -12.79 3.65
C PRO A 220 -10.17 -11.59 2.71
N ASN A 221 -10.75 -10.50 3.18
CA ASN A 221 -10.69 -9.26 2.42
C ASN A 221 -9.25 -8.73 2.51
N VAL A 222 -8.39 -9.26 1.64
CA VAL A 222 -7.12 -8.64 1.34
C VAL A 222 -7.44 -7.59 0.28
N ASP A 223 -8.18 -6.55 0.69
CA ASP A 223 -8.35 -5.36 -0.13
C ASP A 223 -6.99 -4.65 -0.21
N PHE A 224 -6.13 -5.23 -1.03
CA PHE A 224 -5.08 -4.45 -1.62
C PHE A 224 -5.76 -3.54 -2.65
N ASP A 225 -5.79 -2.25 -2.37
CA ASP A 225 -5.95 -1.29 -3.44
C ASP A 225 -4.89 -1.62 -4.50
N LYS A 226 -5.30 -2.30 -5.58
CA LYS A 226 -4.40 -2.78 -6.66
C LYS A 226 -3.57 -1.63 -7.27
N ASN A 227 -3.96 -0.40 -7.02
CA ASN A 227 -3.30 0.83 -7.42
C ASN A 227 -2.76 1.64 -6.22
N GLY A 228 -2.88 1.14 -4.99
CA GLY A 228 -2.52 1.84 -3.77
C GLY A 228 -1.13 1.51 -3.23
N ASP A 229 -0.71 2.32 -2.26
CA ASP A 229 0.59 2.21 -1.58
C ASP A 229 0.84 0.81 -0.97
N ASP A 230 -0.21 0.09 -0.55
CA ASP A 230 -0.08 -1.18 0.16
C ASP A 230 0.38 -2.34 -0.73
N TYR A 231 -0.08 -2.41 -2.00
CA TYR A 231 0.41 -3.40 -2.95
C TYR A 231 1.90 -3.21 -3.24
N TYR A 232 2.32 -1.97 -3.52
CA TYR A 232 3.73 -1.65 -3.75
C TYR A 232 4.58 -1.80 -2.50
N ASN A 233 4.03 -1.53 -1.30
CA ASN A 233 4.68 -1.79 -0.03
C ASN A 233 4.90 -3.30 0.20
N THR A 234 3.95 -4.15 -0.18
CA THR A 234 4.07 -5.60 -0.09
C THR A 234 5.09 -6.15 -1.08
N LEU A 235 5.12 -5.65 -2.33
CA LEU A 235 6.19 -5.95 -3.29
C LEU A 235 7.57 -5.53 -2.76
N SER A 236 7.66 -4.39 -2.07
CA SER A 236 8.88 -3.93 -1.41
C SER A 236 9.25 -4.82 -0.22
N GLY A 237 8.26 -5.30 0.54
CA GLY A 237 8.44 -6.28 1.61
C GLY A 237 9.03 -7.59 1.08
N LEU A 238 8.46 -8.16 0.03
CA LEU A 238 8.99 -9.36 -0.66
C LEU A 238 10.44 -9.15 -1.11
N HIS A 239 10.72 -8.03 -1.78
CA HIS A 239 12.06 -7.72 -2.27
C HIS A 239 13.09 -7.67 -1.13
N LYS A 240 12.77 -6.92 -0.06
CA LYS A 240 13.66 -6.76 1.09
C LYS A 240 13.86 -8.05 1.86
N SER A 241 12.85 -8.90 1.96
CA SER A 241 12.95 -10.21 2.62
C SER A 241 13.87 -11.15 1.85
N ILE A 242 13.72 -11.23 0.52
CA ILE A 242 14.62 -12.03 -0.34
C ILE A 242 16.05 -11.49 -0.25
N ARG A 243 16.24 -10.17 -0.32
CA ARG A 243 17.55 -9.51 -0.16
C ARG A 243 18.16 -9.81 1.21
N GLY A 244 17.35 -9.81 2.26
CA GLY A 244 17.72 -10.13 3.63
C GLY A 244 17.89 -11.62 3.92
N SER A 245 17.60 -12.52 2.96
CA SER A 245 17.65 -13.97 3.10
C SER A 245 16.69 -14.52 4.16
N ASP A 246 15.58 -13.83 4.42
CA ASP A 246 14.49 -14.30 5.27
C ASP A 246 13.46 -15.05 4.42
N VAL A 247 13.52 -16.38 4.50
CA VAL A 247 12.69 -17.29 3.70
C VAL A 247 11.22 -17.21 4.11
N ASP A 248 10.95 -17.18 5.41
CA ASP A 248 9.57 -17.19 5.93
C ASP A 248 8.85 -15.89 5.61
N ALA A 249 9.50 -14.75 5.80
CA ALA A 249 8.96 -13.45 5.39
C ALA A 249 8.76 -13.37 3.87
N SER A 250 9.69 -13.93 3.07
CA SER A 250 9.57 -13.97 1.61
C SER A 250 8.35 -14.78 1.17
N LEU A 251 8.12 -15.95 1.76
CA LEU A 251 6.93 -16.77 1.49
C LEU A 251 5.65 -16.10 1.97
N TYR A 252 5.67 -15.43 3.11
CA TYR A 252 4.51 -14.69 3.61
C TYR A 252 4.09 -13.58 2.64
N TYR A 253 5.02 -12.71 2.23
CA TYR A 253 4.71 -11.64 1.29
C TYR A 253 4.34 -12.15 -0.11
N LEU A 254 4.96 -13.25 -0.56
CA LEU A 254 4.52 -13.95 -1.78
C LEU A 254 3.06 -14.40 -1.64
N GLY A 255 2.71 -15.09 -0.56
CA GLY A 255 1.36 -15.56 -0.28
C GLY A 255 0.34 -14.41 -0.34
N VAL A 256 0.65 -13.30 0.30
CA VAL A 256 -0.18 -12.09 0.27
C VAL A 256 -0.39 -11.58 -1.17
N LEU A 257 0.68 -11.51 -1.99
CA LEU A 257 0.60 -11.05 -3.38
C LEU A 257 -0.18 -12.01 -4.28
N LEU A 258 -0.15 -13.31 -4.01
CA LEU A 258 -0.90 -14.31 -4.78
C LEU A 258 -2.42 -14.14 -4.64
N TYR A 259 -2.91 -13.60 -3.51
CA TYR A 259 -4.33 -13.30 -3.35
C TYR A 259 -4.85 -12.17 -4.26
N THR A 260 -3.96 -11.34 -4.80
CA THR A 260 -4.36 -10.25 -5.72
C THR A 260 -4.63 -10.73 -7.14
N GLU A 261 -4.17 -11.93 -7.49
CA GLU A 261 -4.23 -12.55 -8.83
C GLU A 261 -3.59 -11.69 -9.94
N ASP A 262 -2.85 -10.63 -9.58
CA ASP A 262 -2.08 -9.79 -10.50
C ASP A 262 -0.60 -10.18 -10.47
N PHE A 263 -0.24 -11.11 -11.36
CA PHE A 263 1.13 -11.66 -11.38
C PHE A 263 2.14 -10.78 -12.10
N LEU A 264 1.72 -9.83 -12.95
CA LEU A 264 2.65 -9.10 -13.80
C LEU A 264 3.64 -8.21 -12.99
N PRO A 265 3.21 -7.41 -12.00
CA PRO A 265 4.14 -6.66 -11.17
C PRO A 265 5.01 -7.57 -10.29
N LEU A 266 4.48 -8.69 -9.80
CA LEU A 266 5.24 -9.70 -9.06
C LEU A 266 6.36 -10.29 -9.92
N VAL A 267 6.06 -10.75 -11.13
CA VAL A 267 7.04 -11.30 -12.10
C VAL A 267 8.15 -10.28 -12.38
N ARG A 268 7.79 -9.03 -12.67
CA ARG A 268 8.76 -7.95 -12.89
C ARG A 268 9.67 -7.76 -11.66
N ARG A 269 9.11 -7.82 -10.46
CA ARG A 269 9.88 -7.67 -9.22
C ARG A 269 10.87 -8.82 -9.03
N LEU A 270 10.46 -10.07 -9.29
CA LEU A 270 11.33 -11.23 -9.18
C LEU A 270 12.50 -11.15 -10.17
N TYR A 271 12.27 -10.68 -11.41
CA TYR A 271 13.36 -10.42 -12.36
C TYR A 271 14.34 -9.36 -11.83
N CYS A 272 13.84 -8.23 -11.30
CA CYS A 272 14.72 -7.21 -10.72
C CYS A 272 15.61 -7.81 -9.63
N ILE A 273 15.04 -8.54 -8.67
CA ILE A 273 15.81 -9.14 -7.56
C ILE A 273 16.87 -10.12 -8.09
N ALA A 274 16.51 -10.94 -9.10
CA ALA A 274 17.43 -11.92 -9.65
C ALA A 274 18.69 -11.28 -10.25
N TYR A 275 18.56 -10.14 -10.92
CA TYR A 275 19.68 -9.46 -11.58
C TYR A 275 20.32 -8.34 -10.77
N GLU A 276 19.57 -7.72 -9.84
CA GLU A 276 20.08 -6.66 -8.97
C GLU A 276 20.81 -7.23 -7.74
N ASP A 277 20.16 -8.14 -7.00
CA ASP A 277 20.62 -8.57 -5.67
C ASP A 277 21.39 -9.89 -5.66
N ILE A 278 21.11 -10.78 -6.61
CA ILE A 278 21.72 -12.13 -6.65
C ILE A 278 22.79 -12.19 -7.73
N SER A 279 22.41 -11.96 -8.97
CA SER A 279 23.32 -11.80 -10.12
C SER A 279 24.47 -12.82 -10.14
N LEU A 280 25.70 -12.37 -10.10
CA LEU A 280 26.92 -13.21 -10.17
C LEU A 280 27.17 -14.07 -8.92
N ALA A 281 26.43 -13.88 -7.83
CA ALA A 281 26.50 -14.79 -6.69
C ALA A 281 25.84 -16.15 -6.98
N ASN A 282 24.79 -16.15 -7.84
CA ASN A 282 24.18 -17.36 -8.40
C ASN A 282 23.82 -17.11 -9.87
N PRO A 283 24.76 -17.26 -10.82
CA PRO A 283 24.56 -16.92 -12.23
C PRO A 283 23.42 -17.67 -12.92
N GLY A 284 23.02 -18.83 -12.38
CA GLY A 284 21.89 -19.62 -12.91
C GLY A 284 20.52 -19.12 -12.48
N ILE A 285 20.42 -18.12 -11.58
CA ILE A 285 19.12 -17.73 -11.02
C ILE A 285 18.18 -17.06 -12.02
N GLY A 286 18.71 -16.22 -12.92
CA GLY A 286 17.90 -15.51 -13.91
C GLY A 286 17.06 -16.41 -14.78
N PRO A 287 17.66 -17.41 -15.50
CA PRO A 287 16.92 -18.40 -16.26
C PRO A 287 15.90 -19.20 -15.44
N LYS A 288 16.23 -19.55 -14.19
CA LYS A 288 15.32 -20.28 -13.29
C LYS A 288 14.11 -19.42 -12.89
N VAL A 289 14.32 -18.15 -12.57
CA VAL A 289 13.23 -17.21 -12.29
C VAL A 289 12.32 -17.09 -13.50
N LYS A 290 12.89 -16.99 -14.71
CA LYS A 290 12.11 -16.94 -15.93
C LYS A 290 11.23 -18.19 -16.08
N ALA A 291 11.81 -19.38 -16.01
CA ALA A 291 11.09 -20.64 -16.14
C ALA A 291 9.97 -20.80 -15.09
N ALA A 292 10.24 -20.42 -13.82
CA ALA A 292 9.25 -20.50 -12.77
C ALA A 292 8.08 -19.50 -12.98
N CYS A 293 8.39 -18.29 -13.46
CA CYS A 293 7.37 -17.29 -13.77
C CYS A 293 6.51 -17.71 -14.98
N GLU A 294 7.11 -18.26 -16.02
CA GLU A 294 6.39 -18.79 -17.20
C GLU A 294 5.47 -19.94 -16.79
N ALA A 295 5.98 -20.90 -16.03
CA ALA A 295 5.17 -22.01 -15.51
C ALA A 295 3.99 -21.51 -14.64
N ALA A 296 4.20 -20.49 -13.81
CA ALA A 296 3.14 -19.93 -12.99
C ALA A 296 2.04 -19.26 -13.83
N LEU A 297 2.43 -18.55 -14.90
CA LEU A 297 1.47 -17.91 -15.82
C LEU A 297 0.69 -18.94 -16.64
N GLU A 298 1.31 -20.05 -17.02
CA GLU A 298 0.67 -21.14 -17.76
C GLU A 298 -0.30 -21.95 -16.90
N LEU A 299 0.09 -22.23 -15.65
CA LEU A 299 -0.72 -23.03 -14.71
C LEU A 299 -1.93 -22.24 -14.18
N GLY A 300 -1.75 -20.93 -13.90
CA GLY A 300 -2.77 -20.15 -13.20
C GLY A 300 -2.97 -20.61 -11.74
N MET A 301 -3.88 -19.93 -11.01
CA MET A 301 -4.22 -20.33 -9.63
C MET A 301 -5.19 -21.54 -9.66
N PRO A 302 -5.08 -22.47 -8.70
CA PRO A 302 -4.23 -22.41 -7.49
C PRO A 302 -2.80 -22.97 -7.65
N GLU A 303 -2.43 -23.55 -8.79
CA GLU A 303 -1.16 -24.24 -9.00
C GLU A 303 0.03 -23.29 -9.19
N ALA A 304 -0.17 -22.08 -9.66
CA ALA A 304 0.86 -21.04 -9.84
C ALA A 304 1.70 -20.77 -8.56
N LYS A 305 1.13 -21.04 -7.40
CA LYS A 305 1.83 -20.90 -6.11
C LYS A 305 3.06 -21.82 -6.00
N LEU A 306 3.06 -22.99 -6.65
CA LEU A 306 4.12 -24.00 -6.51
C LEU A 306 5.45 -23.54 -7.15
N PRO A 307 5.50 -23.19 -8.44
CA PRO A 307 6.74 -22.69 -9.06
C PRO A 307 7.19 -21.35 -8.42
N LEU A 308 6.27 -20.46 -8.06
CA LEU A 308 6.62 -19.19 -7.43
C LEU A 308 7.19 -19.36 -6.03
N ALA A 309 6.64 -20.23 -5.19
CA ALA A 309 7.19 -20.54 -3.87
C ALA A 309 8.58 -21.15 -3.99
N SER A 310 8.76 -22.13 -4.89
CA SER A 310 10.04 -22.80 -5.10
C SER A 310 11.14 -21.80 -5.49
N ILE A 311 10.87 -20.91 -6.44
CA ILE A 311 11.88 -19.96 -6.89
C ILE A 311 12.16 -18.86 -5.85
N VAL A 312 11.15 -18.40 -5.11
CA VAL A 312 11.33 -17.40 -4.04
C VAL A 312 12.20 -17.96 -2.91
N VAL A 313 12.02 -19.23 -2.53
CA VAL A 313 12.88 -19.91 -1.55
C VAL A 313 14.33 -19.99 -2.07
N GLU A 314 14.54 -20.42 -3.32
CA GLU A 314 15.88 -20.50 -3.89
C GLU A 314 16.54 -19.10 -3.96
N MET A 315 15.78 -18.06 -4.32
CA MET A 315 16.28 -16.68 -4.34
C MET A 315 16.65 -16.18 -2.94
N ALA A 316 15.83 -16.48 -1.93
CA ALA A 316 16.11 -16.09 -0.55
C ALA A 316 17.36 -16.79 0.00
N LEU A 317 17.55 -18.06 -0.31
CA LEU A 317 18.71 -18.85 0.10
C LEU A 317 19.99 -18.58 -0.73
N SER A 318 19.87 -17.96 -1.91
CA SER A 318 21.02 -17.63 -2.75
C SER A 318 21.93 -16.61 -2.08
N PRO A 319 23.27 -16.73 -2.24
CA PRO A 319 24.18 -15.63 -1.87
C PRO A 319 23.79 -14.36 -2.63
N LYS A 320 24.14 -13.19 -2.11
CA LYS A 320 23.75 -11.89 -2.66
C LYS A 320 24.96 -11.14 -3.19
N SER A 321 24.85 -10.60 -4.41
CA SER A 321 25.84 -9.69 -5.00
C SER A 321 25.16 -8.69 -5.92
N ASN A 322 25.28 -7.42 -5.62
CA ASN A 322 24.83 -6.32 -6.48
C ASN A 322 26.00 -5.66 -7.26
N SER A 323 27.12 -6.35 -7.42
CA SER A 323 28.35 -5.78 -8.05
C SER A 323 28.08 -5.30 -9.49
N THR A 324 27.26 -6.03 -10.26
CA THR A 324 26.93 -5.68 -11.64
C THR A 324 26.01 -4.46 -11.73
N ALA A 325 25.00 -4.36 -10.85
CA ALA A 325 24.13 -3.19 -10.77
C ALA A 325 24.92 -1.94 -10.40
N MET A 326 25.74 -2.03 -9.35
CA MET A 326 26.61 -0.91 -8.95
C MET A 326 27.63 -0.51 -10.03
N ALA A 327 28.11 -1.48 -10.82
CA ALA A 327 29.06 -1.19 -11.89
C ALA A 327 28.40 -0.39 -13.03
N ILE A 328 27.24 -0.81 -13.48
CA ILE A 328 26.54 -0.09 -14.57
C ILE A 328 26.04 1.27 -14.11
N ASP A 329 25.58 1.42 -12.86
CA ASP A 329 25.16 2.72 -12.30
C ASP A 329 26.31 3.72 -12.32
N LYS A 330 27.53 3.31 -11.93
CA LYS A 330 28.73 4.16 -12.00
C LYS A 330 29.08 4.55 -13.42
N VAL A 331 28.91 3.67 -14.40
CA VAL A 331 29.14 4.00 -15.83
C VAL A 331 28.13 5.05 -16.27
N LEU A 332 26.85 4.87 -15.94
CA LEU A 332 25.79 5.83 -16.31
C LEU A 332 26.02 7.19 -15.65
N GLU A 333 26.38 7.22 -14.37
CA GLU A 333 26.74 8.45 -13.65
C GLU A 333 27.92 9.19 -14.30
N ASP A 334 28.98 8.47 -14.71
CA ASP A 334 30.10 9.08 -15.43
C ASP A 334 29.68 9.67 -16.79
N ILE A 335 28.78 8.97 -17.51
CA ILE A 335 28.26 9.48 -18.79
C ILE A 335 27.40 10.75 -18.56
N GLU A 336 26.52 10.76 -17.58
CA GLU A 336 25.71 11.92 -17.23
C GLU A 336 26.55 13.14 -16.81
N ASN A 337 27.67 12.89 -16.13
CA ASN A 337 28.62 13.93 -15.72
C ASN A 337 29.60 14.35 -16.85
N GLY A 338 29.41 13.85 -18.09
CA GLY A 338 30.25 14.17 -19.23
C GLY A 338 31.65 13.55 -19.15
N ASN A 339 31.85 12.53 -18.30
CA ASN A 339 33.09 11.76 -18.24
C ASN A 339 33.10 10.69 -19.33
N THR A 340 33.13 11.12 -20.58
CA THR A 340 33.15 10.30 -21.79
C THR A 340 34.34 10.66 -22.66
N GLY A 341 34.63 9.83 -23.66
CA GLY A 341 35.70 10.11 -24.62
C GLY A 341 35.49 9.33 -25.92
N PRO A 342 36.26 9.66 -26.98
CA PRO A 342 36.22 8.92 -28.23
C PRO A 342 36.70 7.49 -28.03
N LEU A 343 36.15 6.58 -28.82
CA LEU A 343 36.62 5.20 -28.85
C LEU A 343 38.09 5.13 -29.24
N PRO A 344 38.94 4.37 -28.53
CA PRO A 344 40.31 4.15 -28.89
C PRO A 344 40.46 3.75 -30.36
N PRO A 345 41.39 4.33 -31.14
CA PRO A 345 41.47 4.12 -32.60
C PRO A 345 41.53 2.65 -33.02
N HIS A 346 42.32 1.84 -32.31
CA HIS A 346 42.47 0.42 -32.60
C HIS A 346 41.21 -0.45 -32.35
N LEU A 347 40.20 0.09 -31.70
CA LEU A 347 38.92 -0.60 -31.50
C LEU A 347 37.85 -0.22 -32.55
N LYS A 348 38.13 0.70 -33.48
CA LYS A 348 37.23 1.11 -34.54
C LYS A 348 37.14 0.02 -35.62
N ASN A 349 35.93 -0.19 -36.16
CA ASN A 349 35.68 -1.19 -37.23
C ASN A 349 36.31 -0.79 -38.59
N VAL A 350 36.54 0.51 -38.80
CA VAL A 350 37.14 1.03 -40.03
C VAL A 350 38.46 1.67 -39.67
N TYR A 351 39.57 1.10 -40.21
CA TYR A 351 40.91 1.71 -40.12
C TYR A 351 41.06 2.79 -41.18
N SER A 352 41.28 4.04 -40.78
CA SER A 352 41.98 4.98 -41.62
C SER A 352 43.51 4.77 -41.38
N PHE A 353 44.25 4.45 -42.40
CA PHE A 353 45.72 4.27 -42.31
C PHE A 353 46.48 5.51 -41.88
N GLU A 354 45.77 6.64 -41.71
CA GLU A 354 46.34 7.95 -41.37
C GLU A 354 46.51 8.19 -39.87
N ASP A 355 45.89 7.41 -39.00
CA ASP A 355 45.85 7.70 -37.55
C ASP A 355 47.06 7.15 -36.76
N GLY A 356 48.01 6.45 -37.37
CA GLY A 356 49.30 6.08 -36.75
C GLY A 356 49.26 5.26 -35.45
N ASN A 357 48.08 4.91 -34.95
CA ASN A 357 47.87 4.26 -33.66
C ASN A 357 47.52 2.80 -33.83
N GLY A 358 48.45 1.97 -33.48
CA GLY A 358 48.47 0.56 -33.14
C GLY A 358 47.35 -0.35 -33.64
N THR A 359 47.71 -1.49 -34.17
CA THR A 359 46.79 -2.54 -34.61
C THR A 359 46.13 -3.19 -33.40
N TYR A 360 44.81 -3.46 -33.50
CA TYR A 360 44.10 -4.27 -32.51
C TYR A 360 44.77 -5.61 -32.28
N LYS A 361 45.11 -5.93 -31.06
CA LYS A 361 45.68 -7.23 -30.68
C LYS A 361 44.53 -8.19 -30.40
N TYR A 362 44.37 -9.24 -31.24
CA TYR A 362 43.29 -10.20 -31.08
C TYR A 362 43.61 -11.17 -29.93
N PRO A 363 42.84 -11.18 -28.83
CA PRO A 363 43.20 -11.93 -27.62
C PRO A 363 43.38 -13.43 -27.84
N HIS A 364 42.65 -14.05 -28.79
CA HIS A 364 42.78 -15.48 -29.07
C HIS A 364 44.11 -15.89 -29.72
N ASP A 365 44.91 -14.94 -30.22
CA ASP A 365 46.24 -15.21 -30.75
C ASP A 365 47.31 -15.25 -29.63
N TYR A 366 46.86 -14.98 -28.36
CA TYR A 366 47.79 -14.92 -27.22
C TYR A 366 47.50 -16.00 -26.18
N PRO A 367 48.51 -16.45 -25.42
CA PRO A 367 48.36 -17.47 -24.40
C PRO A 367 47.27 -17.11 -23.38
N GLY A 368 46.36 -18.06 -23.11
CA GLY A 368 45.26 -17.87 -22.17
C GLY A 368 44.11 -16.98 -22.70
N GLY A 369 44.16 -16.61 -24.00
CA GLY A 369 43.11 -15.77 -24.60
C GLY A 369 43.10 -14.32 -24.04
N TRP A 370 44.23 -13.82 -23.58
CA TRP A 370 44.37 -12.51 -22.96
C TRP A 370 45.60 -11.75 -23.43
N VAL A 371 45.44 -10.44 -23.61
CA VAL A 371 46.52 -9.54 -23.97
C VAL A 371 46.29 -8.15 -23.37
N ASN A 372 47.39 -7.52 -22.90
CA ASN A 372 47.30 -6.17 -22.36
C ASN A 372 47.14 -5.16 -23.51
N GLN A 373 45.99 -4.49 -23.55
CA GLN A 373 45.71 -3.33 -24.41
C GLN A 373 44.60 -2.47 -23.75
N GLN A 374 44.54 -1.20 -24.16
CA GLN A 374 43.56 -0.26 -23.63
C GLN A 374 42.22 -0.44 -24.34
N TYR A 375 41.14 -0.55 -23.55
CA TYR A 375 39.74 -0.69 -24.05
C TYR A 375 38.90 0.55 -23.76
N LEU A 376 39.14 1.24 -22.65
CA LEU A 376 38.42 2.46 -22.30
C LEU A 376 38.97 3.69 -23.00
N PRO A 377 38.17 4.73 -23.27
CA PRO A 377 38.62 6.04 -23.74
C PRO A 377 39.69 6.63 -22.83
N ASP A 378 40.59 7.44 -23.41
CA ASP A 378 41.75 8.02 -22.68
C ASP A 378 41.36 8.76 -21.41
N LYS A 379 40.25 9.51 -21.45
CA LYS A 379 39.78 10.29 -20.30
C LYS A 379 39.42 9.42 -19.09
N ILE A 380 39.03 8.17 -19.32
CA ILE A 380 38.54 7.23 -18.29
C ILE A 380 39.34 5.93 -18.26
N LYS A 381 40.49 5.86 -18.89
CA LYS A 381 41.28 4.62 -19.06
C LYS A 381 41.65 3.91 -17.76
N ASP A 382 41.77 4.68 -16.66
CA ASP A 382 42.14 4.16 -15.35
C ASP A 382 40.92 3.88 -14.44
N LYS A 383 39.68 4.04 -14.95
CA LYS A 383 38.46 3.76 -14.18
C LYS A 383 38.27 2.26 -13.99
N VAL A 384 37.85 1.89 -12.78
CA VAL A 384 37.42 0.55 -12.41
C VAL A 384 35.94 0.61 -12.00
N TYR A 385 35.09 0.12 -12.86
CA TYR A 385 33.65 0.10 -12.61
C TYR A 385 33.18 -1.17 -11.86
N PHE A 386 33.64 -2.32 -12.33
CA PHE A 386 33.28 -3.61 -11.73
C PHE A 386 34.26 -3.97 -10.62
N VAL A 387 33.72 -4.11 -9.41
CA VAL A 387 34.43 -4.62 -8.23
C VAL A 387 33.64 -5.83 -7.71
N PRO A 388 34.18 -7.03 -7.86
CA PRO A 388 33.49 -8.24 -7.40
C PRO A 388 33.35 -8.23 -5.88
N LYS A 389 32.21 -8.71 -5.39
CA LYS A 389 32.04 -9.04 -3.97
C LYS A 389 32.57 -10.44 -3.70
N THR A 390 32.96 -10.72 -2.45
CA THR A 390 33.45 -12.05 -2.01
C THR A 390 32.40 -13.17 -2.22
N THR A 391 31.14 -12.81 -2.30
CA THR A 391 30.02 -13.72 -2.59
C THR A 391 29.83 -14.02 -4.07
N SER A 392 30.47 -13.24 -4.98
CA SER A 392 30.41 -13.49 -6.42
C SER A 392 31.22 -14.73 -6.78
N LYS A 393 30.74 -15.49 -7.78
CA LYS A 393 31.47 -16.66 -8.32
C LYS A 393 32.60 -16.27 -9.27
N TYR A 394 32.64 -15.01 -9.72
CA TYR A 394 33.61 -14.49 -10.66
C TYR A 394 34.24 -13.20 -10.10
#